data_d8303560f869c90c14be5541153d8e9c
#
_entry.id   d8303560f869c90c14be5541153d8e9c
#
_cell.length_a   1.000
_cell.length_b   1.000
_cell.length_c   1.000
_cell.angle_alpha   90.00
_cell.angle_beta   90.00
_cell.angle_gamma   90.00
#
_symmetry.space_group_name_H-M   'P 1'
#
loop_
_entity.id
_entity.type
_entity.pdbx_description
1 polymer ?
#
loop_
_entity_poly.entity_id
_entity_poly.type
_entity_poly.pdbx_seq_one_letter_code
_entity_poly.pdbx_strand_id
1 'polypeptide(L)'
;MNKLKVAPGQRISRMSCGQRSQVALGLILAQNPELLVLDDFSLGLDPGYRRLFVDYLRDYARSEGKTVFLTSHIIQDMERLVDDCIMMDYGKILIQKPIDELLKEGRRYTCTVPEGYELPASDDFYHPSVMRNTLETFSFLPLTEAEAKLKSMSVPYT
;
A
#
# COMPACT_ATOMS: atom_id res chain seq x y z
N MET A 1 -21.64 11.22 -17.20
CA MET A 1 -20.80 12.15 -16.44
C MET A 1 -19.38 12.16 -17.01
N ASN A 2 -18.93 13.26 -17.54
CA ASN A 2 -17.59 13.36 -18.16
C ASN A 2 -16.54 13.56 -17.05
N LYS A 3 -16.11 12.46 -16.39
CA LYS A 3 -15.11 12.50 -15.31
C LYS A 3 -13.67 12.56 -15.84
N LEU A 4 -13.48 12.33 -17.14
CA LEU A 4 -12.17 12.39 -17.79
C LEU A 4 -11.92 13.82 -18.29
N LYS A 5 -10.84 14.45 -17.86
CA LYS A 5 -10.38 15.75 -18.40
C LYS A 5 -9.57 15.56 -19.69
N VAL A 6 -10.06 14.72 -20.58
CA VAL A 6 -9.50 14.49 -21.91
C VAL A 6 -10.49 15.00 -22.94
N ALA A 7 -10.05 15.89 -23.81
CA ALA A 7 -10.90 16.43 -24.85
C ALA A 7 -11.27 15.33 -25.87
N PRO A 8 -12.56 15.22 -26.28
CA PRO A 8 -12.95 14.34 -27.36
C PRO A 8 -12.14 14.64 -28.63
N GLY A 9 -11.58 13.62 -29.26
CA GLY A 9 -10.75 13.77 -30.47
C GLY A 9 -9.27 14.08 -30.21
N GLN A 10 -8.81 14.23 -28.95
CA GLN A 10 -7.40 14.37 -28.66
C GLN A 10 -6.65 13.07 -29.01
N ARG A 11 -5.57 13.20 -29.79
CA ARG A 11 -4.74 12.05 -30.17
C ARG A 11 -3.98 11.51 -28.95
N ILE A 12 -3.97 10.20 -28.74
CA ILE A 12 -3.30 9.54 -27.62
C ILE A 12 -1.80 9.91 -27.57
N SER A 13 -1.15 10.05 -28.75
CA SER A 13 0.26 10.45 -28.84
C SER A 13 0.56 11.85 -28.29
N ARG A 14 -0.44 12.72 -28.18
CA ARG A 14 -0.33 14.07 -27.62
C ARG A 14 -0.83 14.19 -26.18
N MET A 15 -1.23 13.07 -25.58
CA MET A 15 -1.71 13.04 -24.19
C MET A 15 -0.51 12.98 -23.23
N SER A 16 -0.65 13.61 -22.07
CA SER A 16 0.26 13.39 -20.94
C SER A 16 0.17 11.95 -20.44
N CYS A 17 1.14 11.50 -19.65
CA CYS A 17 1.12 10.17 -19.04
C CYS A 17 -0.18 9.95 -18.26
N GLY A 18 -0.56 10.90 -17.39
CA GLY A 18 -1.80 10.82 -16.61
C GLY A 18 -3.06 10.78 -17.48
N GLN A 19 -3.12 11.52 -18.59
CA GLN A 19 -4.24 11.44 -19.51
C GLN A 19 -4.34 10.08 -20.20
N ARG A 20 -3.21 9.49 -20.60
CA ARG A 20 -3.18 8.14 -21.19
C ARG A 20 -3.65 7.09 -20.18
N SER A 21 -3.19 7.17 -18.93
CA SER A 21 -3.64 6.27 -17.86
C SER A 21 -5.15 6.38 -17.64
N GLN A 22 -5.71 7.58 -17.60
CA GLN A 22 -7.15 7.78 -17.47
C GLN A 22 -7.94 7.13 -18.63
N VAL A 23 -7.47 7.29 -19.85
CA VAL A 23 -8.12 6.67 -21.03
C VAL A 23 -8.03 5.15 -20.97
N ALA A 24 -6.85 4.61 -20.62
CA ALA A 24 -6.64 3.16 -20.49
C ALA A 24 -7.57 2.57 -19.43
N LEU A 25 -7.64 3.18 -18.26
CA LEU A 25 -8.52 2.75 -17.17
C LEU A 25 -10.01 2.85 -17.57
N GLY A 26 -10.39 3.94 -18.25
CA GLY A 26 -11.75 4.08 -18.78
C GLY A 26 -12.11 2.98 -19.76
N LEU A 27 -11.19 2.56 -20.63
CA LEU A 27 -11.39 1.47 -21.57
C LEU A 27 -11.51 0.10 -20.89
N ILE A 28 -10.70 -0.15 -19.83
CA ILE A 28 -10.78 -1.39 -19.04
C ILE A 28 -12.15 -1.47 -18.36
N LEU A 29 -12.58 -0.40 -17.70
CA LEU A 29 -13.87 -0.37 -17.00
C LEU A 29 -15.06 -0.46 -17.94
N ALA A 30 -14.95 0.09 -19.16
CA ALA A 30 -15.99 0.00 -20.17
C ALA A 30 -16.22 -1.43 -20.69
N GLN A 31 -15.26 -2.34 -20.52
CA GLN A 31 -15.42 -3.76 -20.85
C GLN A 31 -16.24 -4.52 -19.81
N ASN A 32 -16.53 -3.90 -18.67
CA ASN A 32 -17.28 -4.47 -17.57
C ASN A 32 -16.80 -5.88 -17.12
N PRO A 33 -15.48 -6.09 -16.91
CA PRO A 33 -14.95 -7.40 -16.55
C PRO A 33 -15.39 -7.82 -15.14
N GLU A 34 -15.43 -9.12 -14.88
CA GLU A 34 -15.66 -9.63 -13.51
C GLU A 34 -14.43 -9.54 -12.62
N LEU A 35 -13.23 -9.66 -13.21
CA LEU A 35 -11.95 -9.51 -12.55
C LEU A 35 -11.14 -8.40 -13.22
N LEU A 36 -10.71 -7.43 -12.42
CA LEU A 36 -9.75 -6.41 -12.84
C LEU A 36 -8.39 -6.73 -12.23
N VAL A 37 -7.36 -6.78 -13.08
CA VAL A 37 -5.96 -6.92 -12.63
C VAL A 37 -5.24 -5.62 -13.00
N LEU A 38 -4.79 -4.88 -11.99
CA LEU A 38 -4.20 -3.56 -12.13
C LEU A 38 -2.82 -3.52 -11.48
N ASP A 39 -1.79 -3.40 -12.28
CA ASP A 39 -0.42 -3.29 -11.80
C ASP A 39 -0.01 -1.82 -11.72
N ASP A 40 0.27 -1.36 -10.50
CA ASP A 40 0.65 0.03 -10.16
C ASP A 40 -0.14 1.10 -10.93
N PHE A 41 -1.45 0.91 -11.01
CA PHE A 41 -2.38 1.68 -11.86
C PHE A 41 -2.34 3.19 -11.63
N SER A 42 -1.87 3.62 -10.47
CA SER A 42 -1.81 5.02 -10.08
C SER A 42 -0.55 5.74 -10.55
N LEU A 43 0.40 5.01 -11.14
CA LEU A 43 1.66 5.56 -11.63
C LEU A 43 1.42 6.64 -12.68
N GLY A 44 1.99 7.82 -12.46
CA GLY A 44 1.84 8.98 -13.35
C GLY A 44 0.52 9.74 -13.23
N LEU A 45 -0.38 9.36 -12.32
CA LEU A 45 -1.53 10.16 -11.96
C LEU A 45 -1.15 11.22 -10.90
N ASP A 46 -1.64 12.44 -11.07
CA ASP A 46 -1.54 13.42 -10.00
C ASP A 46 -2.40 13.02 -8.79
N PRO A 47 -2.06 13.48 -7.57
CA PRO A 47 -2.75 13.06 -6.34
C PRO A 47 -4.27 13.27 -6.35
N GLY A 48 -4.76 14.32 -7.00
CA GLY A 48 -6.19 14.61 -7.10
C GLY A 48 -6.92 13.59 -7.98
N TYR A 49 -6.35 13.29 -9.15
CA TYR A 49 -6.91 12.26 -10.05
C TYR A 49 -6.81 10.87 -9.47
N ARG A 50 -5.70 10.56 -8.81
CA ARG A 50 -5.52 9.27 -8.14
C ARG A 50 -6.63 9.02 -7.12
N ARG A 51 -6.91 9.99 -6.27
CA ARG A 51 -8.00 9.88 -5.28
C ARG A 51 -9.37 9.68 -5.93
N LEU A 52 -9.69 10.49 -6.95
CA LEU A 52 -10.94 10.35 -7.69
C LEU A 52 -11.08 8.97 -8.35
N PHE A 53 -9.97 8.42 -8.85
CA PHE A 53 -9.98 7.11 -9.48
C PHE A 53 -10.15 5.99 -8.45
N VAL A 54 -9.47 6.05 -7.33
CA VAL A 54 -9.63 5.11 -6.20
C VAL A 54 -11.09 5.07 -5.74
N ASP A 55 -11.69 6.23 -5.50
CA ASP A 55 -13.09 6.31 -5.10
C ASP A 55 -14.03 5.74 -6.18
N TYR A 56 -13.76 6.04 -7.47
CA TYR A 56 -14.56 5.51 -8.56
C TYR A 56 -14.42 3.99 -8.71
N LEU A 57 -13.18 3.46 -8.60
CA LEU A 57 -12.93 2.02 -8.71
C LEU A 57 -13.57 1.24 -7.57
N ARG A 58 -13.51 1.78 -6.35
CA ARG A 58 -14.21 1.21 -5.19
C ARG A 58 -15.71 1.14 -5.42
N ASP A 59 -16.30 2.26 -5.82
CA ASP A 59 -17.76 2.35 -6.04
C ASP A 59 -18.19 1.40 -7.16
N TYR A 60 -17.41 1.33 -8.25
CA TYR A 60 -17.65 0.39 -9.36
C TYR A 60 -17.57 -1.07 -8.90
N ALA A 61 -16.49 -1.43 -8.19
CA ALA A 61 -16.31 -2.81 -7.73
C ALA A 61 -17.45 -3.25 -6.81
N ARG A 62 -17.88 -2.38 -5.89
CA ARG A 62 -18.97 -2.68 -4.96
C ARG A 62 -20.35 -2.72 -5.61
N SER A 63 -20.67 -1.74 -6.47
CA SER A 63 -21.99 -1.66 -7.11
C SER A 63 -22.22 -2.76 -8.13
N GLU A 64 -21.17 -3.18 -8.83
CA GLU A 64 -21.25 -4.19 -9.89
C GLU A 64 -20.77 -5.59 -9.43
N GLY A 65 -20.42 -5.77 -8.16
CA GLY A 65 -19.97 -7.04 -7.60
C GLY A 65 -18.68 -7.57 -8.24
N LYS A 66 -17.74 -6.67 -8.58
CA LYS A 66 -16.50 -7.01 -9.28
C LYS A 66 -15.37 -7.35 -8.33
N THR A 67 -14.48 -8.23 -8.76
CA THR A 67 -13.22 -8.51 -8.07
C THR A 67 -12.11 -7.62 -8.62
N VAL A 68 -11.35 -6.98 -7.74
CA VAL A 68 -10.20 -6.15 -8.10
C VAL A 68 -8.96 -6.72 -7.45
N PHE A 69 -7.98 -7.10 -8.27
CA PHE A 69 -6.64 -7.47 -7.84
C PHE A 69 -5.67 -6.40 -8.32
N LEU A 70 -4.97 -5.76 -7.39
CA LEU A 70 -4.09 -4.65 -7.72
C LEU A 70 -2.79 -4.68 -6.94
N THR A 71 -1.75 -4.06 -7.52
CA THR A 71 -0.51 -3.75 -6.82
C THR A 71 -0.38 -2.25 -6.64
N SER A 72 0.20 -1.82 -5.54
CA SER A 72 0.55 -0.43 -5.27
C SER A 72 1.62 -0.32 -4.20
N HIS A 73 2.43 0.72 -4.28
CA HIS A 73 3.36 1.12 -3.22
C HIS A 73 2.80 2.26 -2.35
N ILE A 74 1.54 2.69 -2.57
CA ILE A 74 0.91 3.81 -1.89
C ILE A 74 -0.19 3.28 -0.97
N ILE A 75 0.16 3.04 0.28
CA ILE A 75 -0.73 2.45 1.29
C ILE A 75 -2.00 3.29 1.51
N GLN A 76 -1.88 4.63 1.50
CA GLN A 76 -3.01 5.55 1.75
C GLN A 76 -4.17 5.41 0.76
N ASP A 77 -3.88 4.98 -0.47
CA ASP A 77 -4.91 4.73 -1.47
C ASP A 77 -5.59 3.37 -1.23
N MET A 78 -4.83 2.41 -0.66
CA MET A 78 -5.30 1.05 -0.42
C MET A 78 -6.31 0.97 0.72
N GLU A 79 -6.12 1.73 1.79
CA GLU A 79 -7.05 1.79 2.94
C GLU A 79 -8.52 1.98 2.55
N ARG A 80 -8.76 2.63 1.42
CA ARG A 80 -10.10 2.98 0.94
C ARG A 80 -10.65 2.01 -0.10
N LEU A 81 -9.77 1.24 -0.74
CA LEU A 81 -10.09 0.49 -1.94
C LEU A 81 -10.16 -1.01 -1.68
N VAL A 82 -9.26 -1.54 -0.87
CA VAL A 82 -9.09 -2.99 -0.71
C VAL A 82 -9.73 -3.52 0.58
N ASP A 83 -10.17 -4.76 0.53
CA ASP A 83 -10.67 -5.49 1.69
C ASP A 83 -9.54 -6.29 2.34
N ASP A 84 -8.67 -6.92 1.52
CA ASP A 84 -7.53 -7.73 1.95
C ASP A 84 -6.22 -7.16 1.40
N CYS A 85 -5.15 -7.32 2.17
CA CYS A 85 -3.82 -6.86 1.83
C CYS A 85 -2.79 -7.98 1.94
N ILE A 86 -1.94 -8.09 0.92
CA ILE A 86 -0.76 -8.96 0.92
C ILE A 86 0.47 -8.04 0.78
N MET A 87 1.30 -8.01 1.82
CA MET A 87 2.58 -7.29 1.77
C MET A 87 3.68 -8.25 1.34
N MET A 88 4.45 -7.84 0.35
CA MET A 88 5.56 -8.62 -0.20
C MET A 88 6.86 -7.85 -0.15
N ASP A 89 7.95 -8.55 0.08
CA ASP A 89 9.30 -8.02 -0.01
C ASP A 89 10.24 -9.10 -0.60
N TYR A 90 11.04 -8.73 -1.59
CA TYR A 90 11.97 -9.62 -2.30
C TYR A 90 11.37 -10.99 -2.67
N GLY A 91 10.11 -11.00 -3.17
CA GLY A 91 9.42 -12.22 -3.60
C GLY A 91 8.86 -13.10 -2.47
N LYS A 92 8.95 -12.65 -1.23
CA LYS A 92 8.36 -13.35 -0.05
C LYS A 92 7.13 -12.60 0.42
N ILE A 93 6.09 -13.33 0.78
CA ILE A 93 4.93 -12.78 1.48
C ILE A 93 5.35 -12.57 2.93
N LEU A 94 5.28 -11.31 3.38
CA LEU A 94 5.54 -10.94 4.77
C LEU A 94 4.26 -11.05 5.60
N ILE A 95 3.16 -10.58 5.05
CA ILE A 95 1.88 -10.44 5.75
C ILE A 95 0.76 -10.65 4.76
N GLN A 96 -0.28 -11.33 5.22
CA GLN A 96 -1.58 -11.42 4.55
C GLN A 96 -2.67 -11.23 5.60
N LYS A 97 -3.38 -10.10 5.54
CA LYS A 97 -4.43 -9.76 6.50
C LYS A 97 -5.50 -8.87 5.85
N PRO A 98 -6.73 -8.84 6.40
CA PRO A 98 -7.70 -7.78 6.12
C PRO A 98 -7.08 -6.41 6.38
N ILE A 99 -7.41 -5.43 5.53
CA ILE A 99 -6.80 -4.10 5.61
C ILE A 99 -7.11 -3.40 6.95
N ASP A 100 -8.31 -3.59 7.48
CA ASP A 100 -8.70 -2.99 8.74
C ASP A 100 -7.97 -3.58 9.95
N GLU A 101 -7.62 -4.88 9.94
CA GLU A 101 -6.75 -5.50 10.94
C GLU A 101 -5.34 -4.96 10.83
N LEU A 102 -4.80 -4.89 9.59
CA LEU A 102 -3.49 -4.34 9.33
C LEU A 102 -3.33 -2.93 9.92
N LEU A 103 -4.32 -2.08 9.70
CA LEU A 103 -4.31 -0.69 10.18
C LEU A 103 -4.49 -0.57 11.71
N LYS A 104 -5.26 -1.46 12.31
CA LYS A 104 -5.48 -1.46 13.77
C LYS A 104 -4.28 -2.00 14.54
N GLU A 105 -3.68 -3.07 14.04
CA GLU A 105 -2.65 -3.81 14.77
C GLU A 105 -1.23 -3.37 14.41
N GLY A 106 -1.03 -2.88 13.18
CA GLY A 106 0.28 -2.45 12.71
C GLY A 106 0.81 -1.26 13.50
N ARG A 107 2.02 -1.40 14.05
CA ARG A 107 2.68 -0.36 14.85
C ARG A 107 4.13 -0.21 14.44
N ARG A 108 4.59 1.03 14.42
CA ARG A 108 6.00 1.36 14.30
C ARG A 108 6.60 1.51 15.69
N TYR A 109 7.67 0.80 15.93
CA TYR A 109 8.45 0.88 17.16
C TYR A 109 9.74 1.64 16.91
N THR A 110 10.07 2.55 17.80
CA THR A 110 11.31 3.32 17.76
C THR A 110 12.00 3.19 19.09
N CYS A 111 13.26 2.73 19.08
CA CYS A 111 14.05 2.47 20.29
C CYS A 111 15.42 3.11 20.15
N THR A 112 15.99 3.56 21.26
CA THR A 112 17.40 3.97 21.32
C THR A 112 18.28 2.73 21.44
N VAL A 113 19.29 2.61 20.58
CA VAL A 113 20.23 1.47 20.54
C VAL A 113 21.66 1.97 20.49
N PRO A 114 22.66 1.16 20.90
CA PRO A 114 24.07 1.51 20.73
C PRO A 114 24.44 1.70 19.26
N GLU A 115 25.47 2.47 19.00
CA GLU A 115 26.03 2.60 17.66
C GLU A 115 26.51 1.24 17.13
N GLY A 116 26.14 0.94 15.89
CA GLY A 116 26.46 -0.35 15.26
C GLY A 116 25.58 -1.53 15.70
N TYR A 117 24.49 -1.26 16.43
CA TYR A 117 23.54 -2.31 16.78
C TYR A 117 22.81 -2.84 15.54
N GLU A 118 22.69 -4.14 15.45
CA GLU A 118 21.88 -4.84 14.46
C GLU A 118 20.79 -5.65 15.16
N LEU A 119 19.53 -5.45 14.77
CA LEU A 119 18.43 -6.24 15.29
C LEU A 119 18.55 -7.68 14.77
N PRO A 120 18.59 -8.70 15.62
CA PRO A 120 18.54 -10.09 15.17
C PRO A 120 17.32 -10.38 14.31
N ALA A 121 17.46 -11.26 13.33
CA ALA A 121 16.35 -11.68 12.49
C ALA A 121 15.20 -12.23 13.34
N SER A 122 13.99 -11.79 13.06
CA SER A 122 12.77 -12.16 13.78
C SER A 122 11.58 -12.12 12.83
N ASP A 123 10.67 -13.06 13.00
CA ASP A 123 9.41 -13.10 12.25
C ASP A 123 8.37 -12.08 12.78
N ASP A 124 8.65 -11.46 13.90
CA ASP A 124 7.75 -10.50 14.56
C ASP A 124 8.08 -9.03 14.25
N PHE A 125 9.31 -8.76 13.81
CA PHE A 125 9.78 -7.42 13.52
C PHE A 125 10.20 -7.29 12.06
N TYR A 126 9.54 -6.39 11.36
CA TYR A 126 9.68 -6.18 9.92
C TYR A 126 10.48 -4.91 9.62
N HIS A 127 11.32 -4.97 8.58
CA HIS A 127 12.11 -3.84 8.08
C HIS A 127 12.88 -3.08 9.16
N PRO A 128 13.67 -3.75 10.00
CA PRO A 128 14.48 -3.06 10.98
C PRO A 128 15.50 -2.15 10.27
N SER A 129 15.55 -0.92 10.71
CA SER A 129 16.46 0.10 10.21
C SER A 129 17.14 0.79 11.39
N VAL A 130 18.46 0.85 11.39
CA VAL A 130 19.21 1.55 12.41
C VAL A 130 19.87 2.78 11.78
N MET A 131 19.48 3.94 12.26
CA MET A 131 20.09 5.22 11.88
C MET A 131 20.73 5.86 13.11
N ARG A 132 22.06 5.97 13.12
CA ARG A 132 22.82 6.39 14.30
C ARG A 132 22.48 5.48 15.49
N ASN A 133 21.85 6.05 16.52
CA ASN A 133 21.45 5.35 17.74
C ASN A 133 19.94 5.06 17.81
N THR A 134 19.24 5.10 16.69
CA THR A 134 17.79 4.88 16.64
C THR A 134 17.48 3.67 15.78
N LEU A 135 16.89 2.66 16.40
CA LEU A 135 16.27 1.53 15.73
C LEU A 135 14.82 1.88 15.42
N GLU A 136 14.43 1.76 14.18
CA GLU A 136 13.04 1.76 13.75
C GLU A 136 12.68 0.37 13.22
N THR A 137 11.52 -0.14 13.60
CA THR A 137 11.00 -1.40 13.10
C THR A 137 9.48 -1.39 13.13
N PHE A 138 8.86 -2.26 12.36
CA PHE A 138 7.43 -2.43 12.30
C PHE A 138 7.02 -3.78 12.89
N SER A 139 5.89 -3.84 13.62
CA SER A 139 5.36 -5.08 14.18
C SER A 139 3.84 -5.03 14.34
N PHE A 140 3.22 -6.21 14.41
CA PHE A 140 1.81 -6.38 14.76
C PHE A 140 1.61 -6.80 16.22
N LEU A 141 2.68 -6.95 16.97
CA LEU A 141 2.60 -7.27 18.38
C LEU A 141 2.02 -6.10 19.18
N PRO A 142 1.22 -6.38 20.22
CA PRO A 142 0.87 -5.39 21.22
C PRO A 142 2.13 -4.79 21.87
N LEU A 143 2.04 -3.55 22.34
CA LEU A 143 3.19 -2.83 22.91
C LEU A 143 3.94 -3.66 23.97
N THR A 144 3.21 -4.26 24.90
CA THR A 144 3.78 -5.04 26.01
C THR A 144 4.56 -6.26 25.53
N GLU A 145 4.08 -6.93 24.50
CA GLU A 145 4.74 -8.10 23.92
C GLU A 145 5.94 -7.69 23.06
N ALA A 146 5.81 -6.63 22.29
CA ALA A 146 6.91 -6.06 21.51
C ALA A 146 8.05 -5.61 22.41
N GLU A 147 7.74 -4.91 23.50
CA GLU A 147 8.74 -4.50 24.50
C GLU A 147 9.46 -5.71 25.13
N ALA A 148 8.71 -6.71 25.54
CA ALA A 148 9.30 -7.93 26.14
C ALA A 148 10.25 -8.64 25.15
N LYS A 149 9.86 -8.76 23.87
CA LYS A 149 10.69 -9.35 22.83
C LYS A 149 11.94 -8.50 22.53
N LEU A 150 11.79 -7.20 22.36
CA LEU A 150 12.92 -6.29 22.14
C LEU A 150 13.92 -6.35 23.30
N LYS A 151 13.45 -6.39 24.55
CA LYS A 151 14.30 -6.60 25.72
C LYS A 151 15.05 -7.93 25.68
N SER A 152 14.39 -9.01 25.28
CA SER A 152 15.03 -10.34 25.14
C SER A 152 16.10 -10.36 24.04
N MET A 153 15.99 -9.50 23.04
CA MET A 153 16.97 -9.33 21.96
C MET A 153 18.11 -8.36 22.32
N SER A 154 18.27 -8.03 23.61
CA SER A 154 19.31 -7.14 24.12
C SER A 154 19.23 -5.71 23.55
N VAL A 155 18.03 -5.25 23.20
CA VAL A 155 17.80 -3.83 22.91
C VAL A 155 17.84 -3.09 24.24
N PRO A 156 18.84 -2.23 24.49
CA PRO A 156 18.87 -1.44 25.71
C PRO A 156 17.72 -0.44 25.70
N TYR A 157 16.85 -0.60 26.65
CA TYR A 157 15.68 0.25 26.82
C TYR A 157 16.01 1.38 27.79
N THR A 158 15.93 2.60 27.34
CA THR A 158 15.92 3.80 28.19
C THR A 158 14.63 4.58 27.98
#